data_6e20d94c64e8e6ff4a00503423e0d342
#
_entry.id   6e20d94c64e8e6ff4a00503423e0d342
#
_cell.length_a   1.000
_cell.length_b   1.000
_cell.length_c   1.000
_cell.angle_alpha   90.00
_cell.angle_beta   90.00
_cell.angle_gamma   90.00
#
_symmetry.space_group_name_H-M   'P 1'
#
loop_
_entity.id
_entity.type
_entity.pdbx_description
1 polymer ?
#
loop_
_entity_poly.entity_id
_entity_poly.type
_entity_poly.pdbx_seq_one_letter_code
_entity_poly.pdbx_strand_id
1 'polypeptide(L)'
;MKVDGNVTLSGPQQAVYDTLSDPEALRQCLPGCEKFDEVSPGRYETVLKAGVAGIKGTFTGTVTLSDAKSPESYTLTVEGSFSGGFVKGVGNISLAPEGDGSKTKVSYLGDGQVGGPLASVGQRLMAPASKMVVNQFFRCMDGQMKSRQSAGAQAGS
;
A
#
# COMPACT_ATOMS: atom_id res chain seq x y z
N MET A 1 11.00 -12.40 -3.16
CA MET A 1 10.77 -12.08 -1.73
C MET A 1 9.28 -12.05 -1.46
N LYS A 2 8.84 -12.77 -0.46
CA LYS A 2 7.42 -12.84 -0.11
C LYS A 2 7.12 -11.95 1.10
N VAL A 3 6.02 -11.24 1.03
CA VAL A 3 5.52 -10.39 2.12
C VAL A 3 4.07 -10.78 2.38
N ASP A 4 3.75 -11.12 3.63
CA ASP A 4 2.40 -11.50 4.00
C ASP A 4 2.08 -11.00 5.41
N GLY A 5 0.82 -10.87 5.69
CA GLY A 5 0.37 -10.47 7.00
C GLY A 5 -1.08 -10.03 6.99
N ASN A 6 -1.50 -9.52 8.13
CA ASN A 6 -2.82 -8.93 8.27
C ASN A 6 -2.78 -7.78 9.27
N VAL A 7 -3.77 -6.91 9.16
CA VAL A 7 -3.93 -5.77 10.04
C VAL A 7 -5.42 -5.47 10.17
N THR A 8 -5.83 -4.97 11.33
CA THR A 8 -7.21 -4.53 11.55
C THR A 8 -7.26 -3.01 11.45
N LEU A 9 -8.10 -2.51 10.57
CA LEU A 9 -8.31 -1.07 10.38
C LEU A 9 -9.67 -0.66 10.92
N SER A 10 -9.74 0.58 11.39
CA SER A 10 -10.98 1.15 11.93
C SER A 10 -11.93 1.50 10.80
N GLY A 11 -13.15 0.97 10.86
CA GLY A 11 -14.19 1.30 9.91
C GLY A 11 -14.79 0.09 9.22
N PRO A 12 -15.98 0.26 8.62
CA PRO A 12 -16.65 -0.81 7.90
C PRO A 12 -15.92 -1.17 6.61
N GLN A 13 -16.14 -2.40 6.15
CA GLN A 13 -15.43 -2.99 5.01
C GLN A 13 -15.43 -2.10 3.77
N GLN A 14 -16.57 -1.55 3.38
CA GLN A 14 -16.66 -0.71 2.19
C GLN A 14 -15.83 0.56 2.34
N ALA A 15 -15.88 1.20 3.50
CA ALA A 15 -15.12 2.42 3.76
C ALA A 15 -13.61 2.17 3.73
N VAL A 16 -13.17 1.04 4.28
CA VAL A 16 -11.76 0.64 4.25
C VAL A 16 -11.33 0.36 2.82
N TYR A 17 -12.13 -0.38 2.06
CA TYR A 17 -11.84 -0.68 0.67
C TYR A 17 -11.70 0.61 -0.16
N ASP A 18 -12.63 1.54 -0.01
CA ASP A 18 -12.62 2.80 -0.74
C ASP A 18 -11.39 3.64 -0.39
N THR A 19 -10.99 3.64 0.88
CA THR A 19 -9.79 4.37 1.34
C THR A 19 -8.51 3.76 0.80
N LEU A 20 -8.40 2.42 0.81
CA LEU A 20 -7.23 1.72 0.30
C LEU A 20 -7.07 1.86 -1.22
N SER A 21 -8.12 2.18 -1.93
CA SER A 21 -8.09 2.41 -3.37
C SER A 21 -8.22 3.88 -3.77
N ASP A 22 -8.21 4.80 -2.80
CA ASP A 22 -8.27 6.23 -3.05
C ASP A 22 -6.86 6.77 -3.35
N PRO A 23 -6.62 7.34 -4.55
CA PRO A 23 -5.29 7.86 -4.90
C PRO A 23 -4.76 8.92 -3.94
N GLU A 24 -5.62 9.77 -3.40
CA GLU A 24 -5.19 10.81 -2.46
C GLU A 24 -4.72 10.20 -1.14
N ALA A 25 -5.45 9.20 -0.61
CA ALA A 25 -5.05 8.49 0.59
C ALA A 25 -3.74 7.74 0.36
N LEU A 26 -3.58 7.10 -0.79
CA LEU A 26 -2.36 6.40 -1.16
C LEU A 26 -1.18 7.36 -1.23
N ARG A 27 -1.37 8.52 -1.84
CA ARG A 27 -0.32 9.55 -1.95
C ARG A 27 0.15 10.00 -0.56
N GLN A 28 -0.78 10.19 0.36
CA GLN A 28 -0.45 10.63 1.72
C GLN A 28 0.22 9.55 2.56
N CYS A 29 -0.12 8.29 2.33
CA CYS A 29 0.34 7.18 3.17
C CYS A 29 1.56 6.43 2.64
N LEU A 30 1.92 6.61 1.38
CA LEU A 30 3.16 6.03 0.85
C LEU A 30 4.34 6.91 1.29
N PRO A 31 5.31 6.34 2.02
CA PRO A 31 6.43 7.13 2.54
C PRO A 31 7.22 7.80 1.42
N GLY A 32 7.45 9.11 1.56
CA GLY A 32 8.23 9.89 0.60
C GLY A 32 7.56 10.09 -0.76
N CYS A 33 6.25 9.88 -0.84
CA CYS A 33 5.53 10.00 -2.11
C CYS A 33 5.47 11.45 -2.57
N GLU A 34 6.01 11.72 -3.76
CA GLU A 34 5.98 13.03 -4.39
C GLU A 34 4.93 13.09 -5.51
N LYS A 35 4.64 11.95 -6.13
CA LYS A 35 3.71 11.85 -7.24
C LYS A 35 2.93 10.56 -7.14
N PHE A 36 1.62 10.64 -7.33
CA PHE A 36 0.75 9.47 -7.44
C PHE A 36 -0.45 9.86 -8.30
N ASP A 37 -0.30 9.73 -9.63
CA ASP A 37 -1.26 10.24 -10.61
C ASP A 37 -1.89 9.11 -11.40
N GLU A 38 -3.22 9.11 -11.50
CA GLU A 38 -3.94 8.17 -12.32
C GLU A 38 -3.74 8.51 -13.80
N VAL A 39 -3.19 7.56 -14.57
CA VAL A 39 -2.94 7.72 -16.02
C VAL A 39 -3.95 6.96 -16.85
N SER A 40 -4.59 5.95 -16.26
CA SER A 40 -5.72 5.21 -16.84
C SER A 40 -6.45 4.53 -15.69
N PRO A 41 -7.68 4.03 -15.87
CA PRO A 41 -8.42 3.42 -14.76
C PRO A 41 -7.62 2.32 -14.06
N GLY A 42 -7.38 2.51 -12.76
CA GLY A 42 -6.63 1.56 -11.93
C GLY A 42 -5.12 1.59 -12.12
N ARG A 43 -4.59 2.46 -12.96
CA ARG A 43 -3.15 2.56 -13.20
C ARG A 43 -2.62 3.92 -12.81
N TYR A 44 -1.58 3.94 -11.98
CA TYR A 44 -1.02 5.15 -11.40
C TYR A 44 0.47 5.23 -11.66
N GLU A 45 0.95 6.42 -12.06
CA GLU A 45 2.37 6.72 -12.07
C GLU A 45 2.77 7.29 -10.73
N THR A 46 3.87 6.79 -10.16
CA THR A 46 4.31 7.18 -8.83
C THR A 46 5.80 7.50 -8.78
N VAL A 47 6.14 8.46 -7.93
CA VAL A 47 7.52 8.82 -7.60
C VAL A 47 7.63 8.88 -6.08
N LEU A 48 8.52 8.08 -5.52
CA LEU A 48 8.76 8.01 -4.08
C LEU A 48 10.24 8.26 -3.80
N LYS A 49 10.54 9.17 -2.90
CA LYS A 49 11.89 9.29 -2.34
C LYS A 49 11.97 8.46 -1.07
N ALA A 50 12.82 7.46 -1.08
CA ALA A 50 12.87 6.50 0.00
C ALA A 50 14.28 6.03 0.29
N GLY A 51 14.47 5.53 1.53
CA GLY A 51 15.62 4.75 1.92
C GLY A 51 15.16 3.34 2.27
N VAL A 52 15.76 2.34 1.65
CA VAL A 52 15.44 0.93 1.89
C VAL A 52 16.73 0.19 2.20
N ALA A 53 16.81 -0.43 3.38
CA ALA A 53 17.97 -1.20 3.83
C ALA A 53 19.30 -0.42 3.68
N GLY A 54 19.28 0.88 4.01
CA GLY A 54 20.45 1.75 3.92
C GLY A 54 20.73 2.32 2.54
N ILE A 55 19.98 1.92 1.52
CA ILE A 55 20.11 2.44 0.16
C ILE A 55 19.09 3.57 -0.02
N LYS A 56 19.58 4.77 -0.29
CA LYS A 56 18.74 5.93 -0.58
C LYS A 56 18.57 6.08 -2.08
N GLY A 57 17.37 6.44 -2.50
CA GLY A 57 17.11 6.65 -3.91
C GLY A 57 15.69 7.11 -4.19
N THR A 58 15.40 7.26 -5.48
CA THR A 58 14.08 7.62 -5.96
C THR A 58 13.50 6.43 -6.70
N PHE A 59 12.34 5.96 -6.23
CA PHE A 59 11.55 4.98 -6.96
C PHE A 59 10.68 5.72 -7.97
N THR A 60 10.78 5.31 -9.22
CA THR A 60 9.91 5.82 -10.29
C THR A 60 9.27 4.64 -10.99
N GLY A 61 7.95 4.58 -10.98
CA GLY A 61 7.28 3.44 -11.56
C GLY A 61 5.78 3.56 -11.62
N THR A 62 5.13 2.42 -11.77
CA THR A 62 3.67 2.31 -11.86
C THR A 62 3.12 1.39 -10.81
N VAL A 63 1.92 1.74 -10.33
CA VAL A 63 1.11 0.92 -9.45
C VAL A 63 -0.20 0.65 -10.18
N THR A 64 -0.59 -0.62 -10.28
CA THR A 64 -1.81 -1.02 -10.95
C THR A 64 -2.70 -1.78 -9.97
N LEU A 65 -3.95 -1.32 -9.85
CA LEU A 65 -5.00 -2.03 -9.12
C LEU A 65 -5.87 -2.75 -10.14
N SER A 66 -6.00 -4.06 -10.01
CA SER A 66 -6.73 -4.90 -10.95
C SER A 66 -7.54 -5.95 -10.21
N ASP A 67 -8.38 -6.67 -10.95
CA ASP A 67 -9.24 -7.75 -10.42
C ASP A 67 -10.05 -7.29 -9.21
N ALA A 68 -10.55 -6.07 -9.26
CA ALA A 68 -11.28 -5.46 -8.16
C ALA A 68 -12.62 -6.16 -7.95
N LYS A 69 -12.81 -6.66 -6.72
CA LYS A 69 -14.07 -7.25 -6.25
C LYS A 69 -14.49 -6.49 -4.99
N SER A 70 -14.99 -5.28 -5.20
CA SER A 70 -15.40 -4.40 -4.11
C SER A 70 -16.56 -5.00 -3.33
N PRO A 71 -16.54 -5.00 -1.98
CA PRO A 71 -15.47 -4.51 -1.11
C PRO A 71 -14.55 -5.63 -0.57
N GLU A 72 -14.35 -6.71 -1.30
CA GLU A 72 -13.72 -7.94 -0.82
C GLU A 72 -12.24 -8.04 -1.11
N SER A 73 -11.81 -7.69 -2.32
CA SER A 73 -10.41 -7.90 -2.71
C SER A 73 -10.01 -7.13 -3.96
N TYR A 74 -8.70 -7.01 -4.15
CA TYR A 74 -8.10 -6.54 -5.40
C TYR A 74 -6.66 -7.02 -5.49
N THR A 75 -6.09 -6.92 -6.70
CA THR A 75 -4.70 -7.25 -6.98
C THR A 75 -3.92 -5.96 -7.17
N LEU A 76 -2.76 -5.89 -6.55
CA LEU A 76 -1.84 -4.75 -6.63
C LEU A 76 -0.58 -5.19 -7.38
N THR A 77 -0.23 -4.48 -8.44
CA THR A 77 0.99 -4.72 -9.20
C THR A 77 1.87 -3.48 -9.15
N VAL A 78 3.14 -3.67 -8.80
CA VAL A 78 4.12 -2.58 -8.70
C VAL A 78 5.28 -2.89 -9.63
N GLU A 79 5.66 -1.93 -10.48
CA GLU A 79 6.82 -2.04 -11.36
C GLU A 79 7.52 -0.71 -11.44
N GLY A 80 8.84 -0.72 -11.35
CA GLY A 80 9.59 0.51 -11.48
C GLY A 80 11.08 0.33 -11.30
N SER A 81 11.78 1.46 -11.24
CA SER A 81 13.23 1.50 -11.04
C SER A 81 13.56 2.21 -9.72
N PHE A 82 14.65 1.77 -9.12
CA PHE A 82 15.15 2.34 -7.87
C PHE A 82 16.67 2.17 -7.81
N SER A 83 17.38 3.29 -7.67
CA SER A 83 18.83 3.30 -7.43
C SER A 83 19.63 2.47 -8.45
N GLY A 84 19.27 2.56 -9.73
CA GLY A 84 19.94 1.83 -10.82
C GLY A 84 19.47 0.41 -11.00
N GLY A 85 18.57 -0.08 -10.16
CA GLY A 85 17.97 -1.40 -10.27
C GLY A 85 16.48 -1.34 -10.59
N PHE A 86 15.81 -2.48 -10.46
CA PHE A 86 14.38 -2.55 -10.69
C PHE A 86 13.66 -3.18 -9.49
N VAL A 87 12.37 -2.85 -9.38
CA VAL A 87 11.45 -3.43 -8.40
C VAL A 87 10.21 -3.90 -9.15
N LYS A 88 9.79 -5.12 -8.89
CA LYS A 88 8.59 -5.73 -9.46
C LYS A 88 7.88 -6.53 -8.38
N GLY A 89 6.57 -6.34 -8.25
CA GLY A 89 5.82 -7.09 -7.26
C GLY A 89 4.35 -7.21 -7.60
N VAL A 90 3.75 -8.31 -7.16
CA VAL A 90 2.31 -8.55 -7.25
C VAL A 90 1.81 -8.96 -5.88
N GLY A 91 0.74 -8.33 -5.42
CA GLY A 91 0.13 -8.64 -4.15
C GLY A 91 -1.39 -8.77 -4.26
N ASN A 92 -1.95 -9.64 -3.42
CA ASN A 92 -3.39 -9.79 -3.28
C ASN A 92 -3.80 -9.21 -1.94
N ILE A 93 -4.81 -8.35 -1.96
CA ILE A 93 -5.36 -7.69 -0.78
C ILE A 93 -6.78 -8.18 -0.59
N SER A 94 -7.09 -8.67 0.60
CA SER A 94 -8.42 -9.20 0.94
C SER A 94 -8.94 -8.52 2.20
N LEU A 95 -10.22 -8.18 2.22
CA LEU A 95 -10.87 -7.51 3.34
C LEU A 95 -12.04 -8.34 3.86
N ALA A 96 -12.16 -8.41 5.17
CA ALA A 96 -13.28 -9.09 5.83
C ALA A 96 -13.75 -8.26 7.03
N PRO A 97 -15.09 -8.21 7.27
CA PRO A 97 -15.59 -7.55 8.47
C PRO A 97 -15.05 -8.24 9.72
N GLU A 98 -14.79 -7.46 10.76
CA GLU A 98 -14.33 -8.00 12.04
C GLU A 98 -15.21 -7.50 13.17
N GLY A 99 -15.51 -8.40 14.13
CA GLY A 99 -16.38 -8.10 15.24
C GLY A 99 -17.81 -7.85 14.77
N ASP A 100 -18.36 -6.68 15.13
CA ASP A 100 -19.69 -6.24 14.75
C ASP A 100 -19.76 -5.55 13.39
N GLY A 101 -18.66 -5.57 12.62
CA GLY A 101 -18.55 -4.90 11.35
C GLY A 101 -18.06 -3.47 11.42
N SER A 102 -17.74 -2.97 12.61
CA SER A 102 -17.18 -1.62 12.79
C SER A 102 -15.68 -1.55 12.47
N LYS A 103 -15.05 -2.71 12.31
CA LYS A 103 -13.64 -2.85 11.94
C LYS A 103 -13.50 -3.81 10.77
N THR A 104 -12.37 -3.73 10.09
CA THR A 104 -12.08 -4.57 8.93
C THR A 104 -10.70 -5.19 9.06
N LYS A 105 -10.65 -6.50 8.87
CA LYS A 105 -9.38 -7.21 8.79
C LYS A 105 -8.90 -7.18 7.34
N VAL A 106 -7.71 -6.62 7.14
CA VAL A 106 -7.05 -6.57 5.84
C VAL A 106 -5.94 -7.59 5.83
N SER A 107 -6.00 -8.54 4.92
CA SER A 107 -4.98 -9.56 4.73
C SER A 107 -4.26 -9.30 3.42
N TYR A 108 -2.94 -9.45 3.43
CA TYR A 108 -2.15 -9.23 2.23
C TYR A 108 -1.13 -10.33 2.03
N LEU A 109 -0.91 -10.68 0.76
CA LEU A 109 0.09 -11.66 0.35
C LEU A 109 0.70 -11.15 -0.95
N GLY A 110 2.00 -10.87 -0.91
CA GLY A 110 2.71 -10.35 -2.06
C GLY A 110 4.00 -11.10 -2.32
N ASP A 111 4.44 -11.06 -3.57
CA ASP A 111 5.73 -11.59 -3.99
C ASP A 111 6.41 -10.53 -4.87
N GLY A 112 7.65 -10.20 -4.52
CA GLY A 112 8.39 -9.18 -5.20
C GLY A 112 9.77 -9.63 -5.63
N GLN A 113 10.27 -8.97 -6.66
CA GLN A 113 11.62 -9.16 -7.18
C GLN A 113 12.33 -7.83 -7.25
N VAL A 114 13.61 -7.83 -6.92
CA VAL A 114 14.46 -6.66 -7.02
C VAL A 114 15.72 -7.04 -7.80
N GLY A 115 16.24 -6.08 -8.56
CA GLY A 115 17.48 -6.24 -9.31
C GLY A 115 18.41 -5.06 -9.10
N GLY A 116 19.65 -5.19 -9.59
CA GLY A 116 20.67 -4.17 -9.45
C GLY A 116 21.23 -4.08 -8.02
N PRO A 117 21.69 -2.91 -7.58
CA PRO A 117 22.31 -2.74 -6.27
C PRO A 117 21.40 -3.17 -5.11
N LEU A 118 20.09 -3.00 -5.25
CA LEU A 118 19.13 -3.39 -4.23
C LEU A 118 19.12 -4.91 -4.01
N ALA A 119 19.31 -5.71 -5.07
CA ALA A 119 19.34 -7.15 -4.99
C ALA A 119 20.55 -7.67 -4.17
N SER A 120 21.64 -6.92 -4.14
CA SER A 120 22.85 -7.29 -3.41
C SER A 120 22.67 -7.20 -1.88
N VAL A 121 21.64 -6.49 -1.43
CA VAL A 121 21.35 -6.36 0.00
C VAL A 121 20.89 -7.70 0.61
N GLY A 122 20.18 -8.51 -0.17
CA GLY A 122 19.70 -9.82 0.27
C GLY A 122 18.41 -9.78 1.08
N GLN A 123 17.73 -10.91 1.16
CA GLN A 123 16.45 -11.04 1.83
C GLN A 123 16.50 -10.74 3.33
N ARG A 124 17.64 -11.01 3.96
CA ARG A 124 17.82 -10.83 5.40
C ARG A 124 17.60 -9.38 5.83
N LEU A 125 18.01 -8.42 5.00
CA LEU A 125 17.80 -6.98 5.25
C LEU A 125 16.55 -6.44 4.58
N MET A 126 16.16 -7.01 3.43
CA MET A 126 14.97 -6.55 2.71
C MET A 126 13.66 -6.89 3.41
N ALA A 127 13.56 -8.07 4.03
CA ALA A 127 12.32 -8.50 4.68
C ALA A 127 11.91 -7.58 5.85
N PRO A 128 12.82 -7.24 6.81
CA PRO A 128 12.47 -6.30 7.87
C PRO A 128 12.15 -4.89 7.34
N ALA A 129 12.89 -4.43 6.34
CA ALA A 129 12.65 -3.11 5.75
C ALA A 129 11.28 -3.04 5.09
N SER A 130 10.90 -4.07 4.34
CA SER A 130 9.58 -4.15 3.70
C SER A 130 8.46 -4.17 4.73
N LYS A 131 8.63 -4.93 5.81
CA LYS A 131 7.64 -5.00 6.88
C LYS A 131 7.46 -3.65 7.57
N MET A 132 8.54 -2.90 7.77
CA MET A 132 8.48 -1.57 8.35
C MET A 132 7.67 -0.61 7.47
N VAL A 133 7.90 -0.63 6.16
CA VAL A 133 7.15 0.21 5.21
C VAL A 133 5.67 -0.15 5.21
N VAL A 134 5.35 -1.44 5.19
CA VAL A 134 3.97 -1.92 5.23
C VAL A 134 3.28 -1.49 6.52
N ASN A 135 3.95 -1.62 7.67
CA ASN A 135 3.39 -1.22 8.96
C ASN A 135 3.12 0.29 9.00
N GLN A 136 4.04 1.11 8.50
CA GLN A 136 3.86 2.56 8.44
C GLN A 136 2.69 2.92 7.53
N PHE A 137 2.57 2.25 6.39
CA PHE A 137 1.48 2.46 5.45
C PHE A 137 0.12 2.20 6.10
N PHE A 138 -0.04 1.04 6.76
CA PHE A 138 -1.31 0.69 7.38
C PHE A 138 -1.64 1.55 8.59
N ARG A 139 -0.62 1.99 9.34
CA ARG A 139 -0.84 2.94 10.45
C ARG A 139 -1.37 4.27 9.92
N CYS A 140 -0.81 4.76 8.82
CA CYS A 140 -1.30 5.96 8.16
C CYS A 140 -2.74 5.77 7.65
N MET A 141 -3.03 4.62 7.03
CA MET A 141 -4.37 4.29 6.55
C MET A 141 -5.40 4.24 7.69
N ASP A 142 -5.03 3.69 8.84
CA ASP A 142 -5.91 3.69 10.01
C ASP A 142 -6.21 5.12 10.47
N GLY A 143 -5.21 6.00 10.44
CA GLY A 143 -5.40 7.42 10.70
C GLY A 143 -6.35 8.09 9.72
N GLN A 144 -6.23 7.75 8.44
CA GLN A 144 -7.16 8.22 7.40
C GLN A 144 -8.59 7.77 7.68
N MET A 145 -8.76 6.50 8.09
CA MET A 145 -10.08 5.96 8.43
C MET A 145 -10.71 6.73 9.58
N LYS A 146 -9.96 6.97 10.64
CA LYS A 146 -10.45 7.72 11.82
C LYS A 146 -10.81 9.15 11.46
N SER A 147 -9.99 9.80 10.64
CA SER A 147 -10.23 11.16 10.18
C SER A 147 -11.51 11.26 9.35
N ARG A 148 -11.72 10.31 8.43
CA ARG A 148 -12.92 10.27 7.57
C ARG A 148 -14.19 10.02 8.37
N GLN A 149 -14.12 9.13 9.38
CA GLN A 149 -15.26 8.85 10.26
C GLN A 149 -15.63 10.09 11.08
N SER A 150 -14.64 10.80 11.62
CA SER A 150 -14.88 12.04 12.37
C SER A 150 -15.50 13.11 11.49
N ALA A 151 -15.01 13.29 10.27
CA ALA A 151 -15.56 14.23 9.30
C ALA A 151 -17.00 13.87 8.93
N GLY A 152 -17.27 12.57 8.69
CA GLY A 152 -18.61 12.09 8.40
C GLY A 152 -19.57 12.29 9.55
N ALA A 153 -19.14 12.02 10.79
CA ALA A 153 -19.94 12.26 11.98
C ALA A 153 -20.27 13.74 12.17
N GLN A 154 -19.30 14.62 11.92
CA GLN A 154 -19.51 16.06 11.99
C GLN A 154 -20.45 16.55 10.89
N ALA A 155 -20.32 16.02 9.69
CA ALA A 155 -21.18 16.39 8.58
C ALA A 155 -22.62 15.88 8.77
N GLY A 156 -22.81 14.76 9.48
CA GLY A 156 -24.09 14.16 9.73
C GLY A 156 -24.84 14.76 10.92
N SER A 157 -24.21 15.66 11.65
CA SER A 157 -24.82 16.37 12.78
C SER A 157 -25.28 17.81 12.41
#